data_5b0f1bfd9f50123b127c6531d28a89ff
#
_entry.id   5b0f1bfd9f50123b127c6531d28a89ff
#
_cell.length_a   1.000
_cell.length_b   1.000
_cell.length_c   1.000
_cell.angle_alpha   90.00
_cell.angle_beta   90.00
_cell.angle_gamma   90.00
#
_symmetry.space_group_name_H-M   'P 1'
#
loop_
_entity.id
_entity.type
_entity.pdbx_description
1 polymer ?
#
loop_
_entity_poly.entity_id
_entity_poly.type
_entity_poly.pdbx_seq_one_letter_code
_entity_poly.pdbx_strand_id
1 'polypeptide(L)'
;MELLMRHRNFDKYLQSTEVIDYEDPKIQFAAQFMMDRMMREIEENPKDQLPDPEMHLVKVTYEYVRDRISHSWDIHSADVTWKASDVLMKRHGLCYAKSHLLAALLRANGIPTGLCYQYLRLDGTADSELVLHGLNAVYFASINRWIRLDARGNKPGIEADFSCM
;
A
#
# COMPACT_ATOMS: atom_id res chain seq x y z
N MET A 1 8.06 16.60 7.23
CA MET A 1 6.90 17.18 6.51
C MET A 1 5.66 16.56 7.11
N GLU A 2 4.82 17.34 7.78
CA GLU A 2 3.58 16.88 8.41
C GLU A 2 2.56 16.50 7.33
N LEU A 3 1.86 15.39 7.53
CA LEU A 3 0.76 14.97 6.65
C LEU A 3 -0.48 15.81 6.98
N LEU A 4 -0.90 16.65 6.05
CA LEU A 4 -2.16 17.37 6.17
C LEU A 4 -3.32 16.42 5.80
N MET A 5 -4.08 16.01 6.81
CA MET A 5 -5.29 15.23 6.61
C MET A 5 -6.39 16.08 5.94
N ARG A 6 -6.89 15.62 4.83
CA ARG A 6 -8.02 16.27 4.13
C ARG A 6 -9.34 16.11 4.88
N HIS A 7 -9.50 14.99 5.59
CA HIS A 7 -10.68 14.68 6.38
C HIS A 7 -10.27 14.30 7.81
N ARG A 8 -10.94 14.86 8.81
CA ARG A 8 -10.74 14.49 10.23
C ARG A 8 -11.54 13.25 10.64
N ASN A 9 -12.53 12.86 9.85
CA ASN A 9 -13.32 11.65 10.08
C ASN A 9 -12.62 10.44 9.50
N PHE A 10 -12.21 9.50 10.35
CA PHE A 10 -11.56 8.25 9.96
C PHE A 10 -12.40 7.36 9.07
N ASP A 11 -13.75 7.42 9.16
CA ASP A 11 -14.66 6.64 8.32
C ASP A 11 -14.40 6.86 6.82
N LYS A 12 -13.96 8.08 6.44
CA LYS A 12 -13.59 8.39 5.05
C LYS A 12 -12.40 7.59 4.54
N TYR A 13 -11.54 7.15 5.45
CA TYR A 13 -10.35 6.35 5.14
C TYR A 13 -10.60 4.84 5.25
N LEU A 14 -11.85 4.46 5.56
CA LEU A 14 -12.34 3.08 5.63
C LEU A 14 -13.39 2.76 4.56
N GLN A 15 -13.79 3.74 3.74
CA GLN A 15 -14.85 3.55 2.74
C GLN A 15 -14.36 2.76 1.53
N SER A 16 -15.23 1.88 1.02
CA SER A 16 -15.13 1.35 -0.33
C SER A 16 -15.43 2.46 -1.35
N THR A 17 -14.77 2.43 -2.48
CA THR A 17 -14.97 3.37 -3.59
C THR A 17 -14.84 2.61 -4.90
N GLU A 18 -15.12 3.28 -6.03
CA GLU A 18 -14.97 2.67 -7.34
C GLU A 18 -13.56 2.13 -7.60
N VAL A 19 -12.52 2.81 -7.12
CA VAL A 19 -11.11 2.41 -7.33
C VAL A 19 -10.53 1.59 -6.18
N ILE A 20 -11.05 1.78 -4.95
CA ILE A 20 -10.67 1.03 -3.75
C ILE A 20 -11.86 0.12 -3.42
N ASP A 21 -12.12 -0.83 -4.28
CA ASP A 21 -13.28 -1.72 -4.26
C ASP A 21 -13.05 -2.91 -3.31
N TYR A 22 -12.76 -2.62 -2.04
CA TYR A 22 -12.40 -3.65 -1.07
C TYR A 22 -13.53 -4.65 -0.76
N GLU A 23 -14.78 -4.33 -1.12
CA GLU A 23 -15.91 -5.25 -1.00
C GLU A 23 -15.92 -6.35 -2.08
N ASP A 24 -15.07 -6.22 -3.13
CA ASP A 24 -14.91 -7.30 -4.11
C ASP A 24 -14.45 -8.58 -3.40
N PRO A 25 -15.09 -9.74 -3.66
CA PRO A 25 -14.76 -11.00 -3.00
C PRO A 25 -13.28 -11.42 -3.14
N LYS A 26 -12.62 -11.04 -4.23
CA LYS A 26 -11.19 -11.34 -4.44
C LYS A 26 -10.31 -10.53 -3.49
N ILE A 27 -10.66 -9.26 -3.26
CA ILE A 27 -9.96 -8.40 -2.28
C ILE A 27 -10.21 -8.92 -0.87
N GLN A 28 -11.45 -9.28 -0.51
CA GLN A 28 -11.77 -9.86 0.78
C GLN A 28 -10.99 -11.14 1.06
N PHE A 29 -10.92 -12.04 0.06
CA PHE A 29 -10.14 -13.27 0.17
C PHE A 29 -8.64 -12.97 0.35
N ALA A 30 -8.09 -12.03 -0.43
CA ALA A 30 -6.68 -11.66 -0.32
C ALA A 30 -6.38 -10.96 1.02
N ALA A 31 -7.28 -10.12 1.53
CA ALA A 31 -7.12 -9.47 2.83
C ALA A 31 -7.11 -10.50 3.98
N GLN A 32 -8.01 -11.49 3.92
CA GLN A 32 -7.99 -12.61 4.88
C GLN A 32 -6.69 -13.42 4.78
N PHE A 33 -6.20 -13.69 3.57
CA PHE A 33 -4.92 -14.37 3.38
C PHE A 33 -3.74 -13.60 3.99
N MET A 34 -3.74 -12.26 3.96
CA MET A 34 -2.72 -11.45 4.63
C MET A 34 -2.80 -11.59 6.15
N MET A 35 -4.01 -11.64 6.71
CA MET A 35 -4.24 -11.88 8.14
C MET A 35 -3.68 -13.25 8.55
N ASP A 36 -4.04 -14.30 7.82
CA ASP A 36 -3.60 -15.66 8.09
C ASP A 36 -2.06 -15.80 7.96
N ARG A 37 -1.48 -15.09 7.00
CA ARG A 37 -0.03 -15.04 6.81
C ARG A 37 0.65 -14.36 8.00
N MET A 38 0.16 -13.20 8.43
CA MET A 38 0.66 -12.51 9.62
C MET A 38 0.64 -13.41 10.85
N MET A 39 -0.48 -14.11 11.10
CA MET A 39 -0.62 -15.02 12.26
C MET A 39 0.43 -16.13 12.22
N ARG A 40 0.65 -16.75 11.05
CA ARG A 40 1.70 -17.77 10.90
C ARG A 40 3.11 -17.21 11.13
N GLU A 41 3.42 -16.04 10.59
CA GLU A 41 4.74 -15.41 10.79
C GLU A 41 5.01 -15.12 12.28
N ILE A 42 3.98 -14.71 13.04
CA ILE A 42 4.09 -14.49 14.49
C ILE A 42 4.32 -15.83 15.24
N GLU A 43 3.60 -16.88 14.85
CA GLU A 43 3.72 -18.20 15.47
C GLU A 43 5.10 -18.84 15.21
N GLU A 44 5.60 -18.74 13.97
CA GLU A 44 6.88 -19.32 13.55
C GLU A 44 8.08 -18.55 14.09
N ASN A 45 7.98 -17.21 14.18
CA ASN A 45 9.07 -16.31 14.57
C ASN A 45 8.62 -15.28 15.63
N PRO A 46 8.33 -15.69 16.86
CA PRO A 46 7.83 -14.76 17.88
C PRO A 46 8.80 -13.61 18.22
N LYS A 47 10.10 -13.79 17.94
CA LYS A 47 11.14 -12.77 18.19
C LYS A 47 11.16 -11.64 17.16
N ASP A 48 10.65 -11.91 15.96
CA ASP A 48 10.59 -10.95 14.86
C ASP A 48 9.24 -10.20 14.83
N GLN A 49 8.39 -10.49 15.81
CA GLN A 49 7.08 -9.83 15.95
C GLN A 49 7.28 -8.34 16.22
N LEU A 50 6.60 -7.53 15.42
CA LEU A 50 6.48 -6.10 15.71
C LEU A 50 5.67 -5.90 17.01
N PRO A 51 5.90 -4.78 17.73
CA PRO A 51 5.24 -4.50 19.00
C PRO A 51 3.72 -4.50 18.94
N ASP A 52 3.16 -4.33 17.74
CA ASP A 52 1.74 -4.24 17.50
C ASP A 52 1.33 -5.16 16.33
N PRO A 53 0.34 -6.06 16.53
CA PRO A 53 -0.19 -6.92 15.47
C PRO A 53 -0.70 -6.14 14.25
N GLU A 54 -1.29 -4.94 14.45
CA GLU A 54 -1.71 -4.06 13.36
C GLU A 54 -0.52 -3.65 12.49
N MET A 55 0.61 -3.25 13.11
CA MET A 55 1.83 -2.92 12.38
C MET A 55 2.37 -4.12 11.59
N HIS A 56 2.28 -5.32 12.16
CA HIS A 56 2.71 -6.53 11.48
C HIS A 56 1.83 -6.84 10.26
N LEU A 57 0.51 -6.72 10.39
CA LEU A 57 -0.42 -6.89 9.28
C LEU A 57 -0.18 -5.87 8.15
N VAL A 58 0.05 -4.61 8.52
CA VAL A 58 0.39 -3.56 7.55
C VAL A 58 1.69 -3.90 6.82
N LYS A 59 2.73 -4.35 7.55
CA LYS A 59 4.00 -4.77 6.97
C LYS A 59 3.82 -5.91 5.96
N VAL A 60 3.16 -6.99 6.35
CA VAL A 60 2.91 -8.17 5.49
C VAL A 60 2.15 -7.77 4.23
N THR A 61 1.11 -6.92 4.38
CA THR A 61 0.30 -6.44 3.27
C THR A 61 1.08 -5.52 2.33
N TYR A 62 1.86 -4.61 2.90
CA TYR A 62 2.73 -3.70 2.17
C TYR A 62 3.78 -4.47 1.34
N GLU A 63 4.49 -5.41 1.97
CA GLU A 63 5.51 -6.24 1.31
C GLU A 63 4.90 -7.09 0.20
N TYR A 64 3.69 -7.62 0.41
CA TYR A 64 2.97 -8.33 -0.65
C TYR A 64 2.72 -7.43 -1.87
N VAL A 65 2.18 -6.23 -1.68
CA VAL A 65 1.90 -5.31 -2.79
C VAL A 65 3.20 -4.81 -3.43
N ARG A 66 4.22 -4.52 -2.62
CA ARG A 66 5.54 -4.09 -3.10
C ARG A 66 6.18 -5.14 -4.02
N ASP A 67 6.19 -6.42 -3.56
CA ASP A 67 7.04 -7.45 -4.14
C ASP A 67 6.30 -8.40 -5.10
N ARG A 68 4.96 -8.57 -4.95
CA ARG A 68 4.16 -9.52 -5.74
C ARG A 68 3.32 -8.86 -6.82
N ILE A 69 3.24 -7.55 -6.82
CA ILE A 69 2.56 -6.76 -7.85
C ILE A 69 3.62 -5.96 -8.59
N SER A 70 3.83 -6.29 -9.86
CA SER A 70 4.81 -5.61 -10.70
C SER A 70 4.42 -4.15 -10.96
N HIS A 71 5.39 -3.25 -11.10
CA HIS A 71 5.10 -1.92 -11.60
C HIS A 71 4.95 -1.97 -13.13
N SER A 72 3.82 -1.49 -13.68
CA SER A 72 3.50 -1.61 -15.11
C SER A 72 4.58 -1.06 -16.03
N TRP A 73 5.24 0.02 -15.62
CA TRP A 73 6.35 0.61 -16.35
C TRP A 73 7.56 -0.33 -16.45
N ASP A 74 7.88 -1.02 -15.34
CA ASP A 74 9.09 -1.87 -15.28
C ASP A 74 8.94 -3.14 -16.14
N ILE A 75 7.71 -3.60 -16.35
CA ILE A 75 7.39 -4.76 -17.21
C ILE A 75 6.91 -4.37 -18.62
N HIS A 76 6.98 -3.08 -18.95
CA HIS A 76 6.53 -2.54 -20.24
C HIS A 76 5.08 -2.95 -20.62
N SER A 77 4.19 -3.04 -19.63
CA SER A 77 2.79 -3.38 -19.87
C SER A 77 2.05 -2.22 -20.52
N ALA A 78 1.36 -2.50 -21.64
CA ALA A 78 0.43 -1.57 -22.26
C ALA A 78 -0.98 -1.62 -21.61
N ASP A 79 -1.25 -2.61 -20.77
CA ASP A 79 -2.52 -2.75 -20.09
C ASP A 79 -2.58 -1.79 -18.89
N VAL A 80 -3.66 -1.02 -18.80
CA VAL A 80 -3.85 -0.03 -17.74
C VAL A 80 -4.78 -0.60 -16.68
N THR A 81 -4.27 -0.77 -15.47
CA THR A 81 -5.04 -1.14 -14.30
C THR A 81 -5.24 0.06 -13.40
N TRP A 82 -6.40 0.15 -12.73
CA TRP A 82 -6.72 1.25 -11.82
C TRP A 82 -7.61 0.83 -10.64
N LYS A 83 -8.52 -0.14 -10.83
CA LYS A 83 -9.28 -0.76 -9.74
C LYS A 83 -8.40 -1.70 -8.93
N ALA A 84 -8.56 -1.71 -7.61
CA ALA A 84 -7.79 -2.58 -6.73
C ALA A 84 -7.97 -4.07 -7.09
N SER A 85 -9.20 -4.52 -7.36
CA SER A 85 -9.49 -5.90 -7.78
C SER A 85 -8.81 -6.28 -9.10
N ASP A 86 -8.75 -5.37 -10.07
CA ASP A 86 -8.05 -5.60 -11.35
C ASP A 86 -6.54 -5.68 -11.15
N VAL A 87 -5.97 -4.79 -10.34
CA VAL A 87 -4.54 -4.81 -10.00
C VAL A 87 -4.15 -6.13 -9.34
N LEU A 88 -4.97 -6.62 -8.40
CA LEU A 88 -4.76 -7.90 -7.75
C LEU A 88 -4.75 -9.06 -8.75
N MET A 89 -5.72 -9.09 -9.66
CA MET A 89 -5.88 -10.18 -10.63
C MET A 89 -4.81 -10.17 -11.71
N LYS A 90 -4.48 -8.99 -12.24
CA LYS A 90 -3.48 -8.84 -13.30
C LYS A 90 -2.05 -8.80 -12.79
N ARG A 91 -1.86 -8.64 -11.48
CA ARG A 91 -0.58 -8.58 -10.78
C ARG A 91 0.37 -7.49 -11.26
N HIS A 92 -0.18 -6.40 -11.77
CA HIS A 92 0.60 -5.20 -12.09
C HIS A 92 -0.25 -3.94 -12.00
N GLY A 93 0.43 -2.80 -11.84
CA GLY A 93 -0.17 -1.49 -11.83
C GLY A 93 0.89 -0.39 -11.76
N LEU A 94 0.53 0.82 -12.17
CA LEU A 94 1.32 2.01 -11.88
C LEU A 94 1.29 2.34 -10.37
N CYS A 95 2.12 3.26 -9.92
CA CYS A 95 2.24 3.63 -8.50
C CYS A 95 0.89 3.89 -7.83
N TYR A 96 0.00 4.68 -8.47
CA TYR A 96 -1.34 4.95 -7.93
C TYR A 96 -2.24 3.71 -7.91
N ALA A 97 -2.17 2.83 -8.92
CA ALA A 97 -2.97 1.60 -8.97
C ALA A 97 -2.53 0.61 -7.88
N LYS A 98 -1.21 0.46 -7.65
CA LYS A 98 -0.67 -0.31 -6.52
C LYS A 98 -1.09 0.31 -5.18
N SER A 99 -1.16 1.64 -5.07
CA SER A 99 -1.67 2.33 -3.88
C SER A 99 -3.17 2.08 -3.66
N HIS A 100 -3.98 1.95 -4.72
CA HIS A 100 -5.38 1.56 -4.60
C HIS A 100 -5.51 0.14 -4.03
N LEU A 101 -4.69 -0.81 -4.52
CA LEU A 101 -4.70 -2.17 -4.00
C LEU A 101 -4.26 -2.24 -2.54
N LEU A 102 -3.18 -1.54 -2.16
CA LEU A 102 -2.74 -1.50 -0.76
C LEU A 102 -3.82 -0.92 0.14
N ALA A 103 -4.46 0.18 -0.28
CA ALA A 103 -5.57 0.77 0.47
C ALA A 103 -6.77 -0.19 0.58
N ALA A 104 -7.10 -0.94 -0.48
CA ALA A 104 -8.21 -1.89 -0.47
C ALA A 104 -7.97 -3.04 0.52
N LEU A 105 -6.77 -3.64 0.49
CA LEU A 105 -6.41 -4.74 1.39
C LEU A 105 -6.38 -4.30 2.86
N LEU A 106 -5.86 -3.11 3.14
CA LEU A 106 -5.81 -2.56 4.50
C LEU A 106 -7.19 -2.16 5.00
N ARG A 107 -8.01 -1.48 4.18
CA ARG A 107 -9.39 -1.10 4.55
C ARG A 107 -10.28 -2.31 4.78
N ALA A 108 -10.12 -3.39 4.00
CA ALA A 108 -10.83 -4.65 4.21
C ALA A 108 -10.54 -5.24 5.61
N ASN A 109 -9.36 -4.97 6.17
CA ASN A 109 -8.95 -5.35 7.52
C ASN A 109 -9.20 -4.24 8.57
N GLY A 110 -9.99 -3.21 8.25
CA GLY A 110 -10.36 -2.15 9.18
C GLY A 110 -9.26 -1.11 9.45
N ILE A 111 -8.18 -1.07 8.67
CA ILE A 111 -7.06 -0.14 8.86
C ILE A 111 -7.27 1.12 8.02
N PRO A 112 -7.42 2.32 8.65
CA PRO A 112 -7.66 3.55 7.92
C PRO A 112 -6.48 3.87 7.00
N THR A 113 -6.75 3.97 5.69
CA THR A 113 -5.72 4.17 4.68
C THR A 113 -6.16 5.22 3.67
N GLY A 114 -5.33 6.26 3.52
CA GLY A 114 -5.49 7.34 2.57
C GLY A 114 -4.58 7.19 1.35
N LEU A 115 -4.87 7.98 0.30
CA LEU A 115 -4.02 8.16 -0.85
C LEU A 115 -3.25 9.47 -0.71
N CYS A 116 -1.96 9.44 -1.02
CA CYS A 116 -1.07 10.58 -1.04
C CYS A 116 -0.47 10.74 -2.44
N TYR A 117 -0.16 11.99 -2.79
CA TYR A 117 0.51 12.30 -4.03
C TYR A 117 1.67 13.24 -3.78
N GLN A 118 2.75 13.04 -4.54
CA GLN A 118 3.91 13.94 -4.52
C GLN A 118 4.50 14.06 -5.93
N TYR A 119 5.14 15.19 -6.22
CA TYR A 119 5.91 15.33 -7.44
C TYR A 119 7.32 14.80 -7.20
N LEU A 120 7.77 13.92 -8.08
CA LEU A 120 9.13 13.39 -8.09
C LEU A 120 9.81 13.72 -9.42
N ARG A 121 11.12 13.88 -9.39
CA ARG A 121 11.95 13.94 -10.59
C ARG A 121 12.10 12.52 -11.17
N LEU A 122 11.82 12.35 -12.46
CA LEU A 122 11.73 11.03 -13.09
C LEU A 122 13.02 10.21 -12.96
N ASP A 123 14.18 10.85 -13.09
CA ASP A 123 15.51 10.24 -12.99
C ASP A 123 16.32 10.71 -11.77
N GLY A 124 15.73 11.51 -10.89
CA GLY A 124 16.39 12.08 -9.72
C GLY A 124 17.29 13.28 -9.99
N THR A 125 17.45 13.73 -11.24
CA THR A 125 18.26 14.91 -11.58
C THR A 125 17.41 16.19 -11.51
N ALA A 126 18.07 17.34 -11.30
CA ALA A 126 17.38 18.64 -11.15
C ALA A 126 16.64 19.07 -12.42
N ASP A 127 17.07 18.62 -13.58
CA ASP A 127 16.55 19.02 -14.89
C ASP A 127 15.54 18.02 -15.47
N SER A 128 15.31 16.89 -14.81
CA SER A 128 14.35 15.90 -15.28
C SER A 128 12.91 16.31 -15.07
N GLU A 129 12.02 15.74 -15.87
CA GLU A 129 10.58 15.98 -15.79
C GLU A 129 10.00 15.64 -14.40
N LEU A 130 9.08 16.47 -13.93
CA LEU A 130 8.31 16.22 -12.73
C LEU A 130 7.12 15.31 -13.06
N VAL A 131 7.07 14.17 -12.41
CA VAL A 131 5.97 13.22 -12.53
C VAL A 131 5.18 13.13 -11.22
N LEU A 132 3.87 13.00 -11.32
CA LEU A 132 3.02 12.78 -10.18
C LEU A 132 3.13 11.33 -9.72
N HIS A 133 3.56 11.14 -8.48
CA HIS A 133 3.72 9.84 -7.85
C HIS A 133 2.65 9.61 -6.78
N GLY A 134 2.02 8.42 -6.82
CA GLY A 134 1.01 7.99 -5.85
C GLY A 134 1.60 7.05 -4.81
N LEU A 135 1.21 7.27 -3.56
CA LEU A 135 1.59 6.45 -2.40
C LEU A 135 0.44 6.46 -1.37
N ASN A 136 0.59 5.75 -0.27
CA ASN A 136 -0.42 5.67 0.78
C ASN A 136 -0.01 6.45 2.04
N ALA A 137 -1.02 6.87 2.82
CA ALA A 137 -0.88 7.19 4.23
C ALA A 137 -1.71 6.18 5.03
N VAL A 138 -1.10 5.50 5.98
CA VAL A 138 -1.73 4.50 6.85
C VAL A 138 -1.75 5.06 8.27
N TYR A 139 -2.90 4.97 8.92
CA TYR A 139 -3.02 5.35 10.32
C TYR A 139 -2.77 4.16 11.22
N PHE A 140 -1.86 4.33 12.17
CA PHE A 140 -1.56 3.36 13.21
C PHE A 140 -2.17 3.82 14.53
N ALA A 141 -3.17 3.08 15.00
CA ALA A 141 -3.89 3.45 16.22
C ALA A 141 -2.99 3.37 17.46
N SER A 142 -2.09 2.39 17.52
CA SER A 142 -1.18 2.17 18.66
C SER A 142 -0.23 3.35 18.93
N ILE A 143 0.16 4.08 17.89
CA ILE A 143 1.05 5.24 18.02
C ILE A 143 0.35 6.57 17.70
N ASN A 144 -0.95 6.52 17.38
CA ASN A 144 -1.78 7.68 17.02
C ASN A 144 -1.16 8.56 15.92
N ARG A 145 -0.66 7.92 14.83
CA ARG A 145 0.05 8.62 13.76
C ARG A 145 -0.27 8.09 12.38
N TRP A 146 -0.24 8.99 11.41
CA TRP A 146 -0.23 8.66 9.99
C TRP A 146 1.20 8.47 9.50
N ILE A 147 1.46 7.36 8.82
CA ILE A 147 2.76 7.04 8.23
C ILE A 147 2.58 6.84 6.72
N ARG A 148 3.50 7.39 5.94
CA ARG A 148 3.51 7.21 4.49
C ARG A 148 4.20 5.91 4.12
N LEU A 149 3.56 5.15 3.23
CA LEU A 149 4.09 3.91 2.68
C LEU A 149 4.03 3.99 1.15
N ASP A 150 5.14 3.67 0.50
CA ASP A 150 5.27 3.63 -0.95
C ASP A 150 5.46 2.19 -1.44
N ALA A 151 4.38 1.59 -1.93
CA ALA A 151 4.38 0.22 -2.44
C ALA A 151 4.79 0.11 -3.93
N ARG A 152 5.46 1.12 -4.49
CA ARG A 152 5.86 1.13 -5.90
C ARG A 152 6.68 -0.11 -6.27
N GLY A 153 7.55 -0.57 -5.38
CA GLY A 153 8.43 -1.71 -5.59
C GLY A 153 9.91 -1.34 -5.63
N ASN A 154 10.74 -2.32 -5.30
CA ASN A 154 12.19 -2.19 -5.33
C ASN A 154 12.72 -2.35 -6.76
N LYS A 155 13.78 -1.63 -7.07
CA LYS A 155 14.54 -1.77 -8.31
C LYS A 155 15.99 -1.35 -8.06
N PRO A 156 16.96 -1.65 -8.96
CA PRO A 156 18.34 -1.22 -8.78
C PRO A 156 18.45 0.27 -8.43
N GLY A 157 19.04 0.57 -7.26
CA GLY A 157 19.20 1.93 -6.74
C GLY A 157 17.97 2.51 -6.02
N ILE A 158 16.88 1.75 -5.87
CA ILE A 158 15.69 2.14 -5.09
C ILE A 158 15.28 0.97 -4.21
N GLU A 159 15.39 1.18 -2.91
CA GLU A 159 14.93 0.25 -1.87
C GLU A 159 13.85 0.95 -1.04
N ALA A 160 12.66 0.33 -0.99
CA ALA A 160 11.53 0.81 -0.21
C ALA A 160 11.31 -0.16 0.94
N ASP A 161 11.97 0.11 2.06
CA ASP A 161 11.83 -0.68 3.27
C ASP A 161 10.64 -0.20 4.11
N PHE A 162 10.01 -1.16 4.79
CA PHE A 162 8.96 -0.84 5.74
C PHE A 162 9.57 -0.19 6.99
N SER A 163 9.15 1.04 7.29
CA SER A 163 9.58 1.74 8.50
C SER A 163 8.40 2.49 9.12
N CYS A 164 8.19 2.29 10.39
CA CYS A 164 7.19 2.97 11.22
C CYS A 164 7.80 4.06 12.14
N MET A 165 9.09 4.37 11.97
CA MET A 165 9.82 5.38 12.77
C MET A 165 9.95 6.71 12.02
#